data_b49bdf4c74dcb0102b642670fe276633
#
_entry.id   b49bdf4c74dcb0102b642670fe276633
#
_cell.length_a   1.000
_cell.length_b   1.000
_cell.length_c   1.000
_cell.angle_alpha   90.00
_cell.angle_beta   90.00
_cell.angle_gamma   90.00
#
_symmetry.space_group_name_H-M   'P 1'
#
loop_
_entity.id
_entity.type
_entity.pdbx_description
1 polymer ?
#
loop_
_entity_poly.entity_id
_entity_poly.type
_entity_poly.pdbx_seq_one_letter_code
_entity_poly.pdbx_strand_id
1 'polypeptide(L)'
;MGFGCTVPAVMGARTMENEKDRRMTIMLVPFMSCSARLPIYGLLVSAFFPGNRALIVISLYLIGICLAILSGLILKRSIFRGEAAPFLLELPPYRMPTVRNVGTHVWEKVKDFLSRAATLILAMSVVLWLLQSFTLHGQYTTDVSQSLLAALGSAIAPLFLPCGFGVWQAAVALLTGLIAKEAVVSSMSLFYGFSLTASGATVALALGGTFTPVAAYAFLVFCALYTPCVAAIATIRREMGDIKWTLACLGWQLGMAYLASMLVYQIGSLLF
;
A
#
# COMPACT_ATOMS: atom_id res chain seq x y z
N MET A 1 6.82 -7.36 12.40
CA MET A 1 7.45 -7.29 11.07
C MET A 1 6.64 -6.44 10.09
N GLY A 2 5.30 -6.55 10.02
CA GLY A 2 4.45 -5.85 9.06
C GLY A 2 4.55 -4.32 9.04
N PHE A 3 4.88 -3.69 10.15
CA PHE A 3 5.09 -2.24 10.24
C PHE A 3 6.36 -1.74 9.54
N GLY A 4 7.36 -2.59 9.33
CA GLY A 4 8.56 -2.23 8.57
C GLY A 4 8.33 -2.38 7.06
N CYS A 5 8.19 -3.60 6.60
CA CYS A 5 7.96 -3.93 5.19
C CYS A 5 7.04 -5.15 5.08
N THR A 6 6.07 -5.06 4.17
CA THR A 6 5.11 -6.16 3.90
C THR A 6 5.80 -7.40 3.33
N VAL A 7 6.86 -7.24 2.52
CA VAL A 7 7.54 -8.36 1.86
C VAL A 7 8.12 -9.37 2.84
N PRO A 8 9.02 -9.00 3.79
CA PRO A 8 9.55 -9.94 4.76
C PRO A 8 8.47 -10.46 5.72
N ALA A 9 7.42 -9.68 6.00
CA ALA A 9 6.31 -10.14 6.83
C ALA A 9 5.51 -11.26 6.15
N VAL A 10 5.22 -11.15 4.84
CA VAL A 10 4.58 -12.21 4.05
C VAL A 10 5.49 -13.44 3.93
N MET A 11 6.79 -13.24 3.71
CA MET A 11 7.76 -14.36 3.69
C MET A 11 7.84 -15.08 5.04
N GLY A 12 7.67 -14.35 6.15
CA GLY A 12 7.62 -14.91 7.49
C GLY A 12 6.43 -15.84 7.73
N ALA A 13 5.35 -15.71 6.96
CA ALA A 13 4.21 -16.62 7.07
C ALA A 13 4.53 -18.09 6.69
N ARG A 14 5.68 -18.34 6.05
CA ARG A 14 6.17 -19.71 5.76
C ARG A 14 6.40 -20.54 7.01
N THR A 15 6.63 -19.90 8.15
CA THR A 15 6.84 -20.63 9.43
C THR A 15 5.56 -21.25 9.98
N MET A 16 4.41 -20.95 9.38
CA MET A 16 3.12 -21.51 9.79
C MET A 16 2.89 -22.85 9.09
N GLU A 17 2.64 -23.89 9.86
CA GLU A 17 2.41 -25.26 9.36
C GLU A 17 1.04 -25.40 8.69
N ASN A 18 0.03 -24.76 9.27
CA ASN A 18 -1.33 -24.82 8.74
C ASN A 18 -1.49 -23.88 7.53
N GLU A 19 -1.84 -24.46 6.38
CA GLU A 19 -2.01 -23.72 5.14
C GLU A 19 -3.13 -22.67 5.23
N LYS A 20 -4.22 -22.96 5.96
CA LYS A 20 -5.33 -22.01 6.15
C LYS A 20 -4.89 -20.79 6.94
N ASP A 21 -4.17 -20.99 8.04
CA ASP A 21 -3.66 -19.92 8.89
C ASP A 21 -2.58 -19.10 8.16
N ARG A 22 -1.72 -19.78 7.40
CA ARG A 22 -0.73 -19.12 6.53
C ARG A 22 -1.40 -18.20 5.52
N ARG A 23 -2.40 -18.69 4.77
CA ARG A 23 -3.13 -17.89 3.79
C ARG A 23 -3.85 -16.72 4.44
N MET A 24 -4.53 -16.94 5.56
CA MET A 24 -5.21 -15.89 6.32
C MET A 24 -4.22 -14.82 6.78
N THR A 25 -3.07 -15.21 7.32
CA THR A 25 -2.01 -14.28 7.76
C THR A 25 -1.51 -13.44 6.58
N ILE A 26 -1.24 -14.06 5.42
CA ILE A 26 -0.81 -13.33 4.21
C ILE A 26 -1.86 -12.31 3.76
N MET A 27 -3.16 -12.61 3.91
CA MET A 27 -4.24 -11.68 3.57
C MET A 27 -4.34 -10.50 4.56
N LEU A 28 -3.94 -10.68 5.82
CA LEU A 28 -4.04 -9.66 6.87
C LEU A 28 -2.81 -8.74 6.94
N VAL A 29 -1.62 -9.24 6.63
CA VAL A 29 -0.35 -8.49 6.71
C VAL A 29 -0.38 -7.14 5.99
N PRO A 30 -0.96 -6.97 4.78
CA PRO A 30 -0.95 -5.69 4.07
C PRO A 30 -1.78 -4.57 4.71
N PHE A 31 -2.67 -4.88 5.66
CA PHE A 31 -3.38 -3.85 6.44
C PHE A 31 -2.46 -3.12 7.42
N MET A 32 -1.32 -3.71 7.77
CA MET A 32 -0.29 -3.03 8.56
C MET A 32 0.41 -1.96 7.73
N SER A 33 0.48 -0.73 8.26
CA SER A 33 1.16 0.37 7.57
C SER A 33 2.66 0.14 7.52
N CYS A 34 3.21 0.02 6.32
CA CYS A 34 4.67 -0.09 6.12
C CYS A 34 5.35 1.29 6.17
N SER A 35 6.66 1.30 6.44
CA SER A 35 7.46 2.53 6.52
C SER A 35 7.44 3.39 5.24
N ALA A 36 7.28 2.78 4.07
CA ALA A 36 7.18 3.47 2.79
C ALA A 36 5.93 4.38 2.64
N ARG A 37 4.95 4.25 3.54
CA ARG A 37 3.77 5.13 3.60
C ARG A 37 4.01 6.41 4.40
N LEU A 38 5.04 6.44 5.25
CA LEU A 38 5.34 7.60 6.10
C LEU A 38 5.55 8.91 5.34
N PRO A 39 6.25 8.95 4.19
CA PRO A 39 6.38 10.18 3.41
C PRO A 39 5.03 10.75 2.96
N ILE A 40 4.06 9.89 2.57
CA ILE A 40 2.71 10.33 2.19
C ILE A 40 2.00 10.92 3.39
N TYR A 41 2.09 10.27 4.56
CA TYR A 41 1.51 10.79 5.80
C TYR A 41 2.14 12.13 6.19
N GLY A 42 3.47 12.22 6.14
CA GLY A 42 4.20 13.44 6.43
C GLY A 42 3.76 14.61 5.55
N LEU A 43 3.64 14.38 4.24
CA LEU A 43 3.23 15.39 3.28
C LEU A 43 1.82 15.93 3.56
N LEU A 44 0.81 15.05 3.51
CA LEU A 44 -0.59 15.46 3.61
C LEU A 44 -0.99 15.91 5.02
N VAL A 45 -0.47 15.25 6.04
CA VAL A 45 -0.76 15.64 7.44
C VAL A 45 -0.13 17.00 7.76
N SER A 46 1.08 17.29 7.26
CA SER A 46 1.69 18.61 7.45
C SER A 46 0.95 19.73 6.72
N ALA A 47 0.31 19.41 5.59
CA ALA A 47 -0.44 20.36 4.79
C ALA A 47 -1.82 20.68 5.41
N PHE A 48 -2.60 19.66 5.72
CA PHE A 48 -4.02 19.82 6.11
C PHE A 48 -4.26 19.80 7.62
N PHE A 49 -3.32 19.25 8.44
CA PHE A 49 -3.52 19.06 9.88
C PHE A 49 -2.32 19.55 10.70
N PRO A 50 -1.91 20.84 10.60
CA PRO A 50 -0.69 21.33 11.25
C PRO A 50 -0.73 21.27 12.77
N GLY A 51 -1.92 21.33 13.39
CA GLY A 51 -2.10 21.29 14.86
C GLY A 51 -2.07 19.89 15.47
N ASN A 52 -2.52 18.86 14.74
CA ASN A 52 -2.79 17.52 15.30
C ASN A 52 -2.07 16.39 14.55
N ARG A 53 -0.85 16.64 14.06
CA ARG A 53 -0.10 15.72 13.19
C ARG A 53 0.05 14.31 13.77
N ALA A 54 0.49 14.21 15.02
CA ALA A 54 0.72 12.92 15.67
C ALA A 54 -0.58 12.15 15.84
N LEU A 55 -1.67 12.82 16.21
CA LEU A 55 -2.96 12.21 16.44
C LEU A 55 -3.54 11.62 15.15
N ILE A 56 -3.42 12.33 14.03
CA ILE A 56 -3.84 11.85 12.71
C ILE A 56 -3.05 10.61 12.29
N VAL A 57 -1.72 10.63 12.44
CA VAL A 57 -0.88 9.47 12.09
C VAL A 57 -1.25 8.27 12.97
N ILE A 58 -1.41 8.45 14.27
CA ILE A 58 -1.84 7.38 15.19
C ILE A 58 -3.21 6.81 14.77
N SER A 59 -4.18 7.67 14.40
CA SER A 59 -5.49 7.24 13.94
C SER A 59 -5.41 6.35 12.69
N LEU A 60 -4.53 6.65 11.73
CA LEU A 60 -4.32 5.82 10.54
C LEU A 60 -3.79 4.42 10.90
N TYR A 61 -2.85 4.34 11.85
CA TYR A 61 -2.36 3.04 12.34
C TYR A 61 -3.45 2.24 13.07
N LEU A 62 -4.24 2.90 13.92
CA LEU A 62 -5.35 2.27 14.62
C LEU A 62 -6.43 1.76 13.67
N ILE A 63 -6.79 2.53 12.64
CA ILE A 63 -7.73 2.10 11.59
C ILE A 63 -7.20 0.85 10.90
N GLY A 64 -5.91 0.82 10.54
CA GLY A 64 -5.28 -0.35 9.93
C GLY A 64 -5.38 -1.60 10.81
N ILE A 65 -5.07 -1.48 12.10
CA ILE A 65 -5.15 -2.57 13.08
C ILE A 65 -6.60 -3.04 13.25
N CYS A 66 -7.55 -2.11 13.46
CA CYS A 66 -8.96 -2.45 13.62
C CYS A 66 -9.52 -3.19 12.40
N LEU A 67 -9.18 -2.73 11.17
CA LEU A 67 -9.61 -3.38 9.95
C LEU A 67 -8.92 -4.73 9.73
N ALA A 68 -7.66 -4.90 10.15
CA ALA A 68 -7.00 -6.19 10.14
C ALA A 68 -7.73 -7.20 11.06
N ILE A 69 -8.08 -6.78 12.27
CA ILE A 69 -8.83 -7.63 13.21
C ILE A 69 -10.22 -7.97 12.64
N LEU A 70 -10.95 -6.97 12.15
CA LEU A 70 -12.27 -7.16 11.56
C LEU A 70 -12.20 -8.10 10.35
N SER A 71 -11.26 -7.88 9.43
CA SER A 71 -11.02 -8.77 8.29
C SER A 71 -10.68 -10.19 8.73
N GLY A 72 -9.85 -10.35 9.77
CA GLY A 72 -9.50 -11.64 10.32
C GLY A 72 -10.72 -12.39 10.86
N LEU A 73 -11.59 -11.71 11.60
CA LEU A 73 -12.83 -12.28 12.13
C LEU A 73 -13.79 -12.71 11.00
N ILE A 74 -13.95 -11.86 9.97
CA ILE A 74 -14.81 -12.16 8.83
C ILE A 74 -14.26 -13.36 8.06
N LEU A 75 -12.96 -13.36 7.72
CA LEU A 75 -12.32 -14.43 6.97
C LEU A 75 -12.35 -15.76 7.72
N LYS A 76 -12.12 -15.74 9.04
CA LYS A 76 -12.19 -16.94 9.89
C LYS A 76 -13.60 -17.54 9.91
N ARG A 77 -14.65 -16.70 9.95
CA ARG A 77 -16.05 -17.17 9.97
C ARG A 77 -16.56 -17.63 8.60
N SER A 78 -16.06 -17.03 7.51
CA SER A 78 -16.55 -17.27 6.15
C SER A 78 -15.76 -18.36 5.44
N ILE A 79 -14.47 -18.13 5.21
CA ILE A 79 -13.65 -18.90 4.27
C ILE A 79 -12.78 -19.93 4.99
N PHE A 80 -12.17 -19.54 6.11
CA PHE A 80 -11.20 -20.37 6.84
C PHE A 80 -11.83 -21.06 8.07
N ARG A 81 -13.05 -21.57 7.95
CA ARG A 81 -13.70 -22.36 8.98
C ARG A 81 -12.93 -23.65 9.23
N GLY A 82 -12.64 -23.97 10.47
CA GLY A 82 -11.99 -25.22 10.89
C GLY A 82 -11.49 -25.12 12.32
N GLU A 83 -11.25 -26.27 12.92
CA GLU A 83 -10.59 -26.37 14.23
C GLU A 83 -9.13 -25.96 14.09
N ALA A 84 -8.60 -25.31 15.12
CA ALA A 84 -7.16 -25.07 15.21
C ALA A 84 -6.46 -26.42 15.24
N ALA A 85 -5.58 -26.68 14.29
CA ALA A 85 -4.76 -27.87 14.34
C ALA A 85 -3.95 -27.85 15.66
N PRO A 86 -3.91 -28.99 16.41
CA PRO A 86 -3.10 -29.05 17.61
C PRO A 86 -1.64 -28.75 17.23
N PHE A 87 -1.06 -27.75 17.87
CA PHE A 87 0.33 -27.38 17.66
C PHE A 87 1.23 -28.41 18.36
N LEU A 88 1.58 -29.46 17.66
CA LEU A 88 2.55 -30.47 18.08
C LEU A 88 3.89 -30.15 17.43
N LEU A 89 4.70 -29.33 18.11
CA LEU A 89 6.07 -29.08 17.69
C LEU A 89 6.97 -30.06 18.46
N GLU A 90 7.56 -31.01 17.75
CA GLU A 90 8.70 -31.76 18.31
C GLU A 90 9.85 -30.77 18.48
N LEU A 91 10.28 -30.55 19.71
CA LEU A 91 11.40 -29.65 20.00
C LEU A 91 12.69 -30.27 19.46
N PRO A 92 13.28 -29.73 18.38
CA PRO A 92 14.57 -30.21 17.91
C PRO A 92 15.64 -29.95 18.96
N PRO A 93 16.71 -30.75 19.02
CA PRO A 93 17.79 -30.54 19.98
C PRO A 93 18.38 -29.15 19.82
N TYR A 94 18.40 -28.41 20.91
CA TYR A 94 18.87 -27.03 20.95
C TYR A 94 20.38 -27.00 20.66
N ARG A 95 20.75 -26.44 19.49
CA ARG A 95 22.16 -26.22 19.12
C ARG A 95 22.37 -24.74 18.90
N MET A 96 23.40 -24.18 19.51
CA MET A 96 23.82 -22.80 19.30
C MET A 96 24.24 -22.63 17.83
N PRO A 97 23.59 -21.68 17.07
CA PRO A 97 23.97 -21.44 15.69
C PRO A 97 25.36 -20.79 15.64
N THR A 98 26.20 -21.26 14.73
CA THR A 98 27.53 -20.66 14.50
C THR A 98 27.35 -19.31 13.76
N VAL A 99 28.11 -18.30 14.16
CA VAL A 99 28.05 -16.94 13.55
C VAL A 99 28.25 -17.01 12.03
N ARG A 100 29.11 -17.91 11.55
CA ARG A 100 29.34 -18.12 10.12
C ARG A 100 28.08 -18.60 9.38
N ASN A 101 27.38 -19.60 9.94
CA ASN A 101 26.15 -20.11 9.32
C ASN A 101 25.04 -19.03 9.28
N VAL A 102 24.86 -18.31 10.40
CA VAL A 102 23.90 -17.20 10.47
C VAL A 102 24.23 -16.13 9.44
N GLY A 103 25.50 -15.71 9.37
CA GLY A 103 25.96 -14.70 8.40
C GLY A 103 25.73 -15.12 6.94
N THR A 104 26.06 -16.39 6.59
CA THR A 104 25.84 -16.90 5.24
C THR A 104 24.35 -16.94 4.86
N HIS A 105 23.50 -17.48 5.75
CA HIS A 105 22.06 -17.54 5.50
C HIS A 105 21.40 -16.16 5.42
N VAL A 106 21.80 -15.22 6.28
CA VAL A 106 21.31 -13.84 6.23
C VAL A 106 21.72 -13.19 4.92
N TRP A 107 23.00 -13.34 4.53
CA TRP A 107 23.51 -12.78 3.27
C TRP A 107 22.79 -13.31 2.03
N GLU A 108 22.57 -14.62 1.95
CA GLU A 108 21.81 -15.24 0.86
C GLU A 108 20.40 -14.67 0.77
N LYS A 109 19.69 -14.54 1.92
CA LYS A 109 18.35 -13.99 1.94
C LYS A 109 18.32 -12.51 1.56
N VAL A 110 19.27 -11.72 2.05
CA VAL A 110 19.39 -10.30 1.71
C VAL A 110 19.72 -10.11 0.22
N LYS A 111 20.67 -10.88 -0.31
CA LYS A 111 21.04 -10.83 -1.73
C LYS A 111 19.86 -11.19 -2.64
N ASP A 112 19.15 -12.26 -2.33
CA ASP A 112 17.95 -12.70 -3.05
C ASP A 112 16.86 -11.61 -3.03
N PHE A 113 16.63 -10.99 -1.88
CA PHE A 113 15.66 -9.90 -1.71
C PHE A 113 16.05 -8.67 -2.51
N LEU A 114 17.30 -8.20 -2.36
CA LEU A 114 17.80 -7.01 -3.08
C LEU A 114 17.78 -7.19 -4.59
N SER A 115 18.24 -8.33 -5.09
CA SER A 115 18.25 -8.62 -6.53
C SER A 115 16.84 -8.58 -7.12
N ARG A 116 15.88 -9.24 -6.46
CA ARG A 116 14.48 -9.29 -6.94
C ARG A 116 13.77 -7.94 -6.84
N ALA A 117 13.95 -7.25 -5.70
CA ALA A 117 13.35 -5.94 -5.51
C ALA A 117 13.89 -4.92 -6.53
N ALA A 118 15.22 -4.87 -6.72
CA ALA A 118 15.85 -3.97 -7.67
C ALA A 118 15.39 -4.24 -9.10
N THR A 119 15.39 -5.49 -9.55
CA THR A 119 14.97 -5.86 -10.91
C THR A 119 13.51 -5.50 -11.18
N LEU A 120 12.63 -5.79 -10.21
CA LEU A 120 11.20 -5.51 -10.35
C LEU A 120 10.91 -4.01 -10.34
N ILE A 121 11.54 -3.26 -9.44
CA ILE A 121 11.39 -1.80 -9.36
C ILE A 121 11.90 -1.15 -10.65
N LEU A 122 13.07 -1.58 -11.16
CA LEU A 122 13.63 -1.06 -12.39
C LEU A 122 12.71 -1.33 -13.59
N ALA A 123 12.24 -2.57 -13.75
CA ALA A 123 11.31 -2.92 -14.82
C ALA A 123 10.03 -2.08 -14.77
N MET A 124 9.45 -1.92 -13.59
CA MET A 124 8.22 -1.13 -13.42
C MET A 124 8.45 0.37 -13.57
N SER A 125 9.63 0.89 -13.21
CA SER A 125 10.01 2.29 -13.46
C SER A 125 10.11 2.58 -14.95
N VAL A 126 10.64 1.66 -15.75
CA VAL A 126 10.66 1.77 -17.21
C VAL A 126 9.23 1.78 -17.78
N VAL A 127 8.36 0.90 -17.30
CA VAL A 127 6.95 0.87 -17.72
C VAL A 127 6.25 2.20 -17.38
N LEU A 128 6.46 2.73 -16.17
CA LEU A 128 5.91 4.03 -15.78
C LEU A 128 6.42 5.15 -16.66
N TRP A 129 7.72 5.18 -16.93
CA TRP A 129 8.32 6.19 -17.78
C TRP A 129 7.69 6.16 -19.18
N LEU A 130 7.50 4.97 -19.76
CA LEU A 130 6.80 4.81 -21.03
C LEU A 130 5.36 5.35 -20.97
N LEU A 131 4.59 5.00 -19.92
CA LEU A 131 3.21 5.46 -19.77
C LEU A 131 3.10 6.98 -19.55
N GLN A 132 4.11 7.61 -18.97
CA GLN A 132 4.17 9.06 -18.76
C GLN A 132 4.63 9.81 -20.00
N SER A 133 5.52 9.21 -20.83
CA SER A 133 6.15 9.86 -21.98
C SER A 133 5.33 9.78 -23.26
N PHE A 134 4.38 8.85 -23.36
CA PHE A 134 3.60 8.65 -24.58
C PHE A 134 2.12 9.04 -24.38
N THR A 135 1.56 9.70 -25.42
CA THR A 135 0.12 9.98 -25.52
C THR A 135 -0.63 8.76 -26.07
N LEU A 136 -1.96 8.79 -26.03
CA LEU A 136 -2.84 7.77 -26.62
C LEU A 136 -2.59 7.56 -28.12
N HIS A 137 -2.05 8.56 -28.80
CA HIS A 137 -1.72 8.53 -30.25
C HIS A 137 -0.26 8.15 -30.53
N GLY A 138 0.53 7.74 -29.52
CA GLY A 138 1.90 7.30 -29.68
C GLY A 138 2.91 8.46 -29.89
N GLN A 139 2.50 9.71 -29.65
CA GLN A 139 3.39 10.86 -29.72
C GLN A 139 4.10 11.06 -28.39
N TYR A 140 5.38 11.44 -28.44
CA TYR A 140 6.14 11.80 -27.26
C TYR A 140 5.64 13.13 -26.70
N THR A 141 5.33 13.17 -25.42
CA THR A 141 4.89 14.39 -24.73
C THR A 141 5.72 14.61 -23.47
N THR A 142 6.00 15.88 -23.19
CA THR A 142 6.56 16.32 -21.91
C THR A 142 5.45 16.68 -20.90
N ASP A 143 4.24 16.88 -21.39
CA ASP A 143 3.08 17.23 -20.56
C ASP A 143 2.38 15.98 -20.03
N VAL A 144 2.54 15.72 -18.75
CA VAL A 144 1.98 14.53 -18.08
C VAL A 144 0.46 14.50 -18.16
N SER A 145 -0.21 15.65 -18.28
CA SER A 145 -1.67 15.76 -18.42
C SER A 145 -2.22 15.13 -19.70
N GLN A 146 -1.40 15.03 -20.75
CA GLN A 146 -1.77 14.42 -22.04
C GLN A 146 -1.23 12.98 -22.18
N SER A 147 -0.57 12.48 -21.17
CA SER A 147 0.02 11.14 -21.18
C SER A 147 -1.04 10.03 -21.11
N LEU A 148 -0.65 8.85 -21.57
CA LEU A 148 -1.46 7.63 -21.43
C LEU A 148 -1.83 7.35 -19.96
N LEU A 149 -0.92 7.69 -19.05
CA LEU A 149 -1.15 7.53 -17.61
C LEU A 149 -2.26 8.49 -17.11
N ALA A 150 -2.31 9.74 -17.60
CA ALA A 150 -3.39 10.67 -17.26
C ALA A 150 -4.73 10.22 -17.84
N ALA A 151 -4.74 9.66 -19.04
CA ALA A 151 -5.95 9.08 -19.64
C ALA A 151 -6.51 7.91 -18.81
N LEU A 152 -5.62 7.00 -18.36
CA LEU A 152 -6.00 5.92 -17.44
C LEU A 152 -6.50 6.47 -16.08
N GLY A 153 -5.82 7.48 -15.55
CA GLY A 153 -6.24 8.14 -14.31
C GLY A 153 -7.61 8.80 -14.42
N SER A 154 -7.90 9.49 -15.53
CA SER A 154 -9.20 10.12 -15.76
C SER A 154 -10.33 9.11 -15.93
N ALA A 155 -10.05 7.94 -16.52
CA ALA A 155 -11.02 6.84 -16.62
C ALA A 155 -11.37 6.22 -15.27
N ILE A 156 -10.39 6.17 -14.34
CA ILE A 156 -10.56 5.57 -13.01
C ILE A 156 -11.06 6.61 -11.98
N ALA A 157 -10.78 7.90 -12.17
CA ALA A 157 -11.16 8.98 -11.27
C ALA A 157 -12.63 8.96 -10.82
N PRO A 158 -13.63 8.71 -11.70
CA PRO A 158 -15.04 8.68 -11.30
C PRO A 158 -15.34 7.64 -10.21
N LEU A 159 -14.58 6.56 -10.16
CA LEU A 159 -14.74 5.52 -9.13
C LEU A 159 -14.45 6.07 -7.71
N PHE A 160 -13.60 7.09 -7.60
CA PHE A 160 -13.21 7.70 -6.32
C PHE A 160 -14.02 8.92 -5.93
N LEU A 161 -15.05 9.30 -6.72
CA LEU A 161 -15.99 10.38 -6.37
C LEU A 161 -16.67 10.16 -5.01
N PRO A 162 -17.17 8.93 -4.68
CA PRO A 162 -17.78 8.69 -3.37
C PRO A 162 -16.80 8.78 -2.20
N CYS A 163 -15.50 8.70 -2.47
CA CYS A 163 -14.43 8.84 -1.47
C CYS A 163 -13.92 10.28 -1.33
N GLY A 164 -14.43 11.23 -2.16
CA GLY A 164 -14.10 12.65 -2.10
C GLY A 164 -12.81 13.07 -2.82
N PHE A 165 -12.10 12.17 -3.48
CA PHE A 165 -10.89 12.47 -4.25
C PHE A 165 -10.95 11.94 -5.70
N GLY A 166 -12.10 12.12 -6.35
CA GLY A 166 -12.35 11.73 -7.74
C GLY A 166 -11.65 12.61 -8.79
N VAL A 167 -10.39 12.95 -8.57
CA VAL A 167 -9.55 13.74 -9.49
C VAL A 167 -8.51 12.85 -10.16
N TRP A 168 -8.21 13.09 -11.44
CA TRP A 168 -7.29 12.26 -12.20
C TRP A 168 -5.87 12.20 -11.58
N GLN A 169 -5.42 13.31 -10.96
CA GLN A 169 -4.12 13.39 -10.29
C GLN A 169 -4.02 12.39 -9.12
N ALA A 170 -5.08 12.29 -8.32
CA ALA A 170 -5.14 11.32 -7.21
C ALA A 170 -5.15 9.89 -7.74
N ALA A 171 -5.93 9.60 -8.78
CA ALA A 171 -5.97 8.29 -9.40
C ALA A 171 -4.61 7.87 -9.97
N VAL A 172 -3.92 8.77 -10.67
CA VAL A 172 -2.56 8.54 -11.19
C VAL A 172 -1.56 8.33 -10.05
N ALA A 173 -1.64 9.14 -8.99
CA ALA A 173 -0.76 8.98 -7.83
C ALA A 173 -0.97 7.61 -7.15
N LEU A 174 -2.20 7.10 -7.08
CA LEU A 174 -2.48 5.76 -6.59
C LEU A 174 -1.92 4.66 -7.51
N LEU A 175 -2.03 4.83 -8.84
CA LEU A 175 -1.47 3.90 -9.81
C LEU A 175 0.06 3.84 -9.72
N THR A 176 0.74 4.98 -9.63
CA THR A 176 2.20 5.03 -9.44
C THR A 176 2.60 4.44 -8.10
N GLY A 177 1.79 4.65 -7.06
CA GLY A 177 1.96 4.08 -5.73
C GLY A 177 1.81 2.55 -5.64
N LEU A 178 1.22 1.90 -6.65
CA LEU A 178 1.25 0.43 -6.75
C LEU A 178 2.65 -0.08 -7.03
N ILE A 179 3.47 0.69 -7.73
CA ILE A 179 4.84 0.30 -8.06
C ILE A 179 5.74 0.52 -6.85
N ALA A 180 5.76 1.75 -6.36
CA ALA A 180 6.47 2.13 -5.15
C ALA A 180 5.64 3.17 -4.39
N LYS A 181 5.44 2.96 -3.09
CA LYS A 181 4.58 3.84 -2.28
C LYS A 181 5.09 5.28 -2.23
N GLU A 182 6.39 5.44 -2.26
CA GLU A 182 7.07 6.75 -2.30
C GLU A 182 6.73 7.52 -3.58
N ALA A 183 6.44 6.83 -4.68
CA ALA A 183 6.09 7.45 -5.96
C ALA A 183 4.80 8.28 -5.90
N VAL A 184 3.91 8.01 -4.96
CA VAL A 184 2.71 8.83 -4.71
C VAL A 184 3.10 10.29 -4.42
N VAL A 185 4.09 10.48 -3.53
CA VAL A 185 4.55 11.83 -3.14
C VAL A 185 5.21 12.52 -4.33
N SER A 186 6.05 11.82 -5.07
CA SER A 186 6.73 12.36 -6.27
C SER A 186 5.73 12.74 -7.35
N SER A 187 4.72 11.92 -7.59
CA SER A 187 3.66 12.21 -8.56
C SER A 187 2.81 13.41 -8.13
N MET A 188 2.43 13.49 -6.85
CA MET A 188 1.72 14.65 -6.30
C MET A 188 2.56 15.93 -6.44
N SER A 189 3.85 15.86 -6.11
CA SER A 189 4.79 16.98 -6.28
C SER A 189 4.84 17.46 -7.74
N LEU A 190 4.88 16.54 -8.69
CA LEU A 190 4.94 16.85 -10.11
C LEU A 190 3.65 17.51 -10.62
N PHE A 191 2.47 16.98 -10.23
CA PHE A 191 1.18 17.46 -10.73
C PHE A 191 0.75 18.79 -10.14
N TYR A 192 1.12 19.05 -8.88
CA TYR A 192 0.74 20.27 -8.16
C TYR A 192 1.88 21.29 -8.07
N GLY A 193 3.05 21.01 -8.65
CA GLY A 193 4.16 21.95 -8.82
C GLY A 193 4.86 22.38 -7.53
N PHE A 194 4.84 21.54 -6.48
CA PHE A 194 5.56 21.82 -5.23
C PHE A 194 6.83 20.97 -5.12
N SER A 195 7.87 21.49 -4.45
CA SER A 195 9.09 20.71 -4.19
C SER A 195 8.86 19.71 -3.05
N LEU A 196 9.59 18.58 -3.07
CA LEU A 196 9.52 17.55 -2.01
C LEU A 196 9.96 18.08 -0.64
N THR A 197 10.70 19.20 -0.60
CA THR A 197 11.13 19.89 0.61
C THR A 197 10.24 21.08 0.98
N ALA A 198 9.11 21.27 0.26
CA ALA A 198 8.20 22.37 0.48
C ALA A 198 7.59 22.34 1.89
N SER A 199 7.34 23.51 2.45
CA SER A 199 6.64 23.61 3.74
C SER A 199 5.19 23.12 3.61
N GLY A 200 4.62 22.61 4.71
CA GLY A 200 3.21 22.17 4.71
C GLY A 200 2.24 23.24 4.22
N ALA A 201 2.54 24.52 4.47
CA ALA A 201 1.69 25.63 3.98
C ALA A 201 1.69 25.77 2.44
N THR A 202 2.85 25.60 1.79
CA THR A 202 2.93 25.63 0.31
C THR A 202 2.23 24.45 -0.31
N VAL A 203 2.33 23.28 0.29
CA VAL A 203 1.61 22.08 -0.14
C VAL A 203 0.09 22.25 0.05
N ALA A 204 -0.33 22.82 1.16
CA ALA A 204 -1.75 23.11 1.42
C ALA A 204 -2.34 24.07 0.39
N LEU A 205 -1.60 25.11 0.00
CA LEU A 205 -2.02 26.06 -1.05
C LEU A 205 -2.13 25.37 -2.42
N ALA A 206 -1.16 24.52 -2.76
CA ALA A 206 -1.17 23.80 -4.03
C ALA A 206 -2.31 22.78 -4.14
N LEU A 207 -2.62 22.06 -3.05
CA LEU A 207 -3.65 21.04 -3.00
C LEU A 207 -5.04 21.58 -2.63
N GLY A 208 -5.14 22.75 -2.00
CA GLY A 208 -6.38 23.30 -1.44
C GLY A 208 -7.48 23.58 -2.44
N GLY A 209 -7.14 23.71 -3.74
CA GLY A 209 -8.12 23.83 -4.83
C GLY A 209 -8.82 22.51 -5.21
N THR A 210 -8.24 21.37 -4.81
CA THR A 210 -8.72 20.04 -5.22
C THR A 210 -9.04 19.11 -4.06
N PHE A 211 -8.40 19.31 -2.91
CA PHE A 211 -8.61 18.48 -1.72
C PHE A 211 -9.18 19.31 -0.56
N THR A 212 -10.30 18.86 -0.03
CA THR A 212 -10.76 19.31 1.30
C THR A 212 -10.00 18.54 2.39
N PRO A 213 -9.92 19.03 3.63
CA PRO A 213 -9.29 18.29 4.73
C PRO A 213 -9.88 16.89 4.93
N VAL A 214 -11.21 16.75 4.76
CA VAL A 214 -11.91 15.46 4.86
C VAL A 214 -11.50 14.52 3.70
N ALA A 215 -11.43 15.05 2.47
CA ALA A 215 -10.98 14.28 1.31
C ALA A 215 -9.50 13.86 1.44
N ALA A 216 -8.64 14.73 1.97
CA ALA A 216 -7.24 14.41 2.24
C ALA A 216 -7.10 13.29 3.29
N TYR A 217 -7.92 13.31 4.34
CA TYR A 217 -7.93 12.24 5.33
C TYR A 217 -8.45 10.92 4.74
N ALA A 218 -9.54 10.96 3.95
CA ALA A 218 -10.06 9.80 3.26
C ALA A 218 -9.03 9.19 2.27
N PHE A 219 -8.30 10.04 1.54
CA PHE A 219 -7.20 9.62 0.68
C PHE A 219 -6.05 8.96 1.49
N LEU A 220 -5.69 9.52 2.65
CA LEU A 220 -4.72 8.92 3.57
C LEU A 220 -5.16 7.54 4.06
N VAL A 221 -6.44 7.37 4.43
CA VAL A 221 -7.01 6.08 4.85
C VAL A 221 -6.95 5.09 3.68
N PHE A 222 -7.30 5.52 2.47
CA PHE A 222 -7.18 4.67 1.29
C PHE A 222 -5.73 4.25 1.06
N CYS A 223 -4.78 5.20 1.08
CA CYS A 223 -3.34 4.92 0.93
C CYS A 223 -2.79 4.00 2.02
N ALA A 224 -3.36 4.05 3.23
CA ALA A 224 -2.98 3.19 4.34
C ALA A 224 -3.44 1.73 4.17
N LEU A 225 -4.50 1.49 3.42
CA LEU A 225 -5.17 0.19 3.36
C LEU A 225 -5.07 -0.49 1.99
N TYR A 226 -4.97 0.30 0.89
CA TYR A 226 -5.03 -0.26 -0.45
C TYR A 226 -3.86 -1.21 -0.76
N THR A 227 -4.03 -1.94 -1.84
CA THR A 227 -3.12 -2.97 -2.36
C THR A 227 -1.64 -2.65 -2.13
N PRO A 228 -0.84 -3.61 -1.67
CA PRO A 228 0.58 -3.43 -1.46
C PRO A 228 1.33 -3.18 -2.77
N CYS A 229 2.58 -2.72 -2.68
CA CYS A 229 3.43 -2.49 -3.85
C CYS A 229 3.66 -3.79 -4.66
N VAL A 230 4.06 -3.63 -5.92
CA VAL A 230 4.28 -4.76 -6.85
C VAL A 230 5.23 -5.82 -6.27
N ALA A 231 6.26 -5.41 -5.53
CA ALA A 231 7.16 -6.34 -4.85
C ALA A 231 6.44 -7.23 -3.81
N ALA A 232 5.51 -6.65 -3.05
CA ALA A 232 4.70 -7.40 -2.11
C ALA A 232 3.67 -8.29 -2.82
N ILE A 233 3.06 -7.82 -3.93
CA ILE A 233 2.15 -8.63 -4.76
C ILE A 233 2.88 -9.87 -5.32
N ALA A 234 4.08 -9.69 -5.86
CA ALA A 234 4.90 -10.78 -6.36
C ALA A 234 5.23 -11.80 -5.27
N THR A 235 5.51 -11.32 -4.05
CA THR A 235 5.76 -12.17 -2.89
C THR A 235 4.49 -12.91 -2.45
N ILE A 236 3.35 -12.22 -2.35
CA ILE A 236 2.06 -12.82 -2.03
C ILE A 236 1.73 -13.94 -3.02
N ARG A 237 1.90 -13.70 -4.32
CA ARG A 237 1.67 -14.71 -5.35
C ARG A 237 2.54 -15.96 -5.16
N ARG A 238 3.79 -15.76 -4.81
CA ARG A 238 4.73 -16.87 -4.56
C ARG A 238 4.35 -17.67 -3.32
N GLU A 239 3.95 -16.99 -2.25
CA GLU A 239 3.61 -17.64 -0.97
C GLU A 239 2.22 -18.28 -1.00
N MET A 240 1.28 -17.73 -1.76
CA MET A 240 -0.05 -18.31 -1.94
C MET A 240 -0.05 -19.53 -2.87
N GLY A 241 0.89 -19.62 -3.82
CA GLY A 241 1.01 -20.71 -4.79
C GLY A 241 -0.10 -20.75 -5.84
N ASP A 242 -1.19 -20.00 -5.68
CA ASP A 242 -2.35 -19.96 -6.58
C ASP A 242 -2.71 -18.52 -6.94
N ILE A 243 -2.97 -18.28 -8.24
CA ILE A 243 -3.39 -16.97 -8.75
C ILE A 243 -4.76 -16.56 -8.24
N LYS A 244 -5.69 -17.52 -8.05
CA LYS A 244 -7.05 -17.24 -7.57
C LYS A 244 -7.02 -16.66 -6.15
N TRP A 245 -6.24 -17.25 -5.27
CA TRP A 245 -6.05 -16.75 -3.90
C TRP A 245 -5.32 -15.41 -3.86
N THR A 246 -4.38 -15.20 -4.77
CA THR A 246 -3.70 -13.90 -4.91
C THR A 246 -4.69 -12.82 -5.32
N LEU A 247 -5.50 -13.05 -6.35
CA LEU A 247 -6.52 -12.10 -6.80
C LEU A 247 -7.59 -11.86 -5.73
N ALA A 248 -8.02 -12.91 -5.03
CA ALA A 248 -8.95 -12.77 -3.90
C ALA A 248 -8.37 -11.90 -2.78
N CYS A 249 -7.08 -12.07 -2.46
CA CYS A 249 -6.37 -11.24 -1.48
C CYS A 249 -6.33 -9.77 -1.91
N LEU A 250 -5.95 -9.49 -3.15
CA LEU A 250 -5.88 -8.13 -3.69
C LEU A 250 -7.26 -7.48 -3.76
N GLY A 251 -8.27 -8.21 -4.23
CA GLY A 251 -9.65 -7.75 -4.30
C GLY A 251 -10.23 -7.45 -2.91
N TRP A 252 -9.95 -8.30 -1.93
CA TRP A 252 -10.34 -8.08 -0.54
C TRP A 252 -9.73 -6.81 0.04
N GLN A 253 -8.42 -6.61 -0.15
CA GLN A 253 -7.72 -5.43 0.33
C GLN A 253 -8.24 -4.14 -0.32
N LEU A 254 -8.39 -4.15 -1.66
CA LEU A 254 -8.91 -3.00 -2.39
C LEU A 254 -10.34 -2.67 -1.98
N GLY A 255 -11.20 -3.69 -1.83
CA GLY A 255 -12.57 -3.53 -1.38
C GLY A 255 -12.66 -2.93 0.03
N MET A 256 -11.88 -3.44 0.97
CA MET A 256 -11.83 -2.92 2.34
C MET A 256 -11.28 -1.49 2.40
N ALA A 257 -10.25 -1.18 1.61
CA ALA A 257 -9.69 0.17 1.51
C ALA A 257 -10.72 1.16 0.94
N TYR A 258 -11.44 0.76 -0.10
CA TYR A 258 -12.47 1.57 -0.72
C TYR A 258 -13.64 1.84 0.24
N LEU A 259 -14.17 0.81 0.88
CA LEU A 259 -15.26 0.93 1.85
C LEU A 259 -14.87 1.81 3.05
N ALA A 260 -13.68 1.59 3.61
CA ALA A 260 -13.19 2.39 4.73
C ALA A 260 -13.02 3.87 4.35
N SER A 261 -12.41 4.14 3.20
CA SER A 261 -12.21 5.51 2.70
C SER A 261 -13.54 6.21 2.41
N MET A 262 -14.49 5.51 1.78
CA MET A 262 -15.83 6.02 1.50
C MET A 262 -16.57 6.35 2.80
N LEU A 263 -16.57 5.45 3.78
CA LEU A 263 -17.21 5.68 5.08
C LEU A 263 -16.61 6.89 5.80
N VAL A 264 -15.29 7.00 5.81
CA VAL A 264 -14.58 8.12 6.43
C VAL A 264 -14.96 9.44 5.75
N TYR A 265 -15.03 9.47 4.42
CA TYR A 265 -15.42 10.66 3.68
C TYR A 265 -16.89 11.03 3.94
N GLN A 266 -17.82 10.07 3.85
CA GLN A 266 -19.26 10.31 4.04
C GLN A 266 -19.55 10.79 5.47
N ILE A 267 -18.96 10.13 6.48
CA ILE A 267 -19.14 10.55 7.88
C ILE A 267 -18.49 11.92 8.12
N GLY A 268 -17.28 12.13 7.59
CA GLY A 268 -16.56 13.39 7.74
C GLY A 268 -17.30 14.56 7.06
N SER A 269 -17.88 14.35 5.89
CA SER A 269 -18.65 15.39 5.17
C SER A 269 -20.01 15.71 5.80
N LEU A 270 -20.51 14.83 6.69
CA LEU A 270 -21.74 15.09 7.47
C LEU A 270 -21.44 15.85 8.77
N LEU A 271 -20.22 15.75 9.28
CA LEU A 271 -19.84 16.36 10.56
C LEU A 271 -19.17 17.73 10.41
N PHE A 272 -18.57 17.99 9.23
CA PHE A 272 -17.85 19.22 8.88
C PHE A 272 -18.39 19.84 7.58
#